data_e749c59136a37e54e7db80d2ae3fb4c7
#
_entry.id   e749c59136a37e54e7db80d2ae3fb4c7
#
_cell.length_a   1.000
_cell.length_b   1.000
_cell.length_c   1.000
_cell.angle_alpha   90.00
_cell.angle_beta   90.00
_cell.angle_gamma   90.00
#
_symmetry.space_group_name_H-M   'P 1'
#
loop_
_entity.id
_entity.type
_entity.pdbx_description
1 polymer ?
#
loop_
_entity_poly.entity_id
_entity_poly.type
_entity_poly.pdbx_seq_one_letter_code
_entity_poly.pdbx_strand_id
1 'polypeptide(L)'
;AMMTDWCTWDEDYNVHIVEEIRKGLVKLATHKTDEYTAVLLQGSGTYCVEATLGSVITPKHKLLILSNGAYGDRMGNIAEYHGMNYDMLAFDETEQVSVEYVDDYLAHNAEITHVAVVHCETTTGILNPLKEIAHMVKMHGKKLIVDAMSSFGGVPLDVEELGIDFMIS
;
A
#
# COMPACT_ATOMS: atom_id res chain seq x y z
N ALA A 1 1.72 29.38 -6.78
CA ALA A 1 0.50 28.64 -6.40
C ALA A 1 -0.06 29.09 -5.05
N MET A 2 0.77 29.20 -3.99
CA MET A 2 0.31 29.57 -2.63
C MET A 2 -0.30 30.96 -2.49
N MET A 3 -0.13 31.84 -3.50
CA MET A 3 -0.68 33.22 -3.53
C MET A 3 -1.96 33.35 -4.36
N THR A 4 -2.48 32.26 -4.86
CA THR A 4 -3.70 32.23 -5.67
C THR A 4 -4.78 31.45 -4.93
N ASP A 5 -5.96 32.01 -4.86
CA ASP A 5 -7.14 31.34 -4.31
C ASP A 5 -7.77 30.46 -5.42
N TRP A 6 -7.72 29.15 -5.23
CA TRP A 6 -8.19 28.16 -6.20
C TRP A 6 -9.53 27.58 -5.76
N CYS A 7 -10.44 27.44 -6.68
CA CYS A 7 -11.69 26.72 -6.48
C CYS A 7 -11.61 25.33 -7.12
N THR A 8 -12.09 24.30 -6.43
CA THR A 8 -12.11 22.93 -6.94
C THR A 8 -12.98 22.75 -8.20
N TRP A 9 -13.83 23.73 -8.52
CA TRP A 9 -14.63 23.76 -9.73
C TRP A 9 -13.93 24.46 -10.90
N ASP A 10 -12.77 25.10 -10.66
CA ASP A 10 -12.02 25.77 -11.72
C ASP A 10 -11.34 24.73 -12.62
N GLU A 11 -11.56 24.85 -13.93
CA GLU A 11 -10.93 23.98 -14.92
C GLU A 11 -9.40 24.09 -14.86
N ASP A 12 -8.88 25.30 -14.74
CA ASP A 12 -7.45 25.57 -14.61
C ASP A 12 -6.84 24.85 -13.39
N TYR A 13 -7.55 24.82 -12.25
CA TYR A 13 -7.08 24.11 -11.07
C TYR A 13 -7.01 22.60 -11.33
N ASN A 14 -8.06 22.01 -11.89
CA ASN A 14 -8.13 20.58 -12.11
C ASN A 14 -7.17 20.11 -13.20
N VAL A 15 -7.09 20.82 -14.32
CA VAL A 15 -6.29 20.42 -15.48
C VAL A 15 -4.81 20.76 -15.31
N HIS A 16 -4.51 22.01 -14.85
CA HIS A 16 -3.12 22.50 -14.81
C HIS A 16 -2.41 22.30 -13.47
N ILE A 17 -3.13 21.92 -12.40
CA ILE A 17 -2.51 21.64 -11.10
C ILE A 17 -2.75 20.20 -10.69
N VAL A 18 -3.99 19.81 -10.47
CA VAL A 18 -4.30 18.47 -9.90
C VAL A 18 -3.86 17.36 -10.85
N GLU A 19 -4.18 17.47 -12.13
CA GLU A 19 -3.83 16.44 -13.11
C GLU A 19 -2.32 16.35 -13.34
N GLU A 20 -1.60 17.47 -13.34
CA GLU A 20 -0.15 17.47 -13.46
C GLU A 20 0.53 16.86 -12.21
N ILE A 21 -0.01 17.09 -11.01
CA ILE A 21 0.46 16.43 -9.79
C ILE A 21 0.24 14.92 -9.90
N ARG A 22 -0.95 14.47 -10.29
CA ARG A 22 -1.26 13.04 -10.46
C ARG A 22 -0.32 12.36 -11.45
N LYS A 23 -0.11 12.95 -12.62
CA LYS A 23 0.83 12.44 -13.63
C LYS A 23 2.27 12.41 -13.10
N GLY A 24 2.68 13.44 -12.36
CA GLY A 24 3.99 13.51 -11.74
C GLY A 24 4.21 12.39 -10.72
N LEU A 25 3.23 12.11 -9.87
CA LEU A 25 3.28 11.01 -8.88
C LEU A 25 3.36 9.65 -9.57
N VAL A 26 2.56 9.41 -10.61
CA VAL A 26 2.63 8.14 -11.37
C VAL A 26 4.00 7.97 -12.01
N LYS A 27 4.60 9.02 -12.60
CA LYS A 27 5.96 8.97 -13.17
C LYS A 27 7.05 8.67 -12.14
N LEU A 28 6.84 9.05 -10.87
CA LEU A 28 7.75 8.69 -9.79
C LEU A 28 7.58 7.23 -9.36
N ALA A 29 6.37 6.71 -9.48
CA ALA A 29 6.02 5.37 -9.01
C ALA A 29 6.32 4.28 -10.05
N THR A 30 6.30 4.58 -11.35
CA THR A 30 6.53 3.60 -12.41
C THR A 30 6.86 4.22 -13.75
N HIS A 31 7.52 3.43 -14.60
CA HIS A 31 7.75 3.75 -16.01
C HIS A 31 6.52 3.48 -16.91
N LYS A 32 5.59 2.61 -16.46
CA LYS A 32 4.35 2.30 -17.19
C LYS A 32 3.18 3.18 -16.77
N THR A 33 3.26 4.44 -17.12
CA THR A 33 2.34 5.49 -16.65
C THR A 33 0.88 5.32 -17.09
N ASP A 34 0.62 4.56 -18.15
CA ASP A 34 -0.72 4.37 -18.71
C ASP A 34 -1.53 3.28 -17.98
N GLU A 35 -0.86 2.45 -17.15
CA GLU A 35 -1.48 1.34 -16.42
C GLU A 35 -1.89 1.73 -14.99
N TYR A 36 -1.42 2.88 -14.49
CA TYR A 36 -1.62 3.33 -13.12
C TYR A 36 -2.21 4.73 -13.04
N THR A 37 -2.84 5.01 -11.93
CA THR A 37 -3.35 6.35 -11.62
C THR A 37 -3.08 6.71 -10.17
N ALA A 38 -2.90 8.00 -9.90
CA ALA A 38 -2.80 8.52 -8.54
C ALA A 38 -4.16 9.05 -8.08
N VAL A 39 -4.57 8.68 -6.87
CA VAL A 39 -5.74 9.22 -6.19
C VAL A 39 -5.26 10.11 -5.06
N LEU A 40 -5.57 11.40 -5.12
CA LEU A 40 -5.19 12.35 -4.08
C LEU A 40 -6.28 12.38 -3.00
N LEU A 41 -5.89 12.06 -1.77
CA LEU A 41 -6.76 12.10 -0.60
C LEU A 41 -6.30 13.19 0.36
N GLN A 42 -7.23 13.99 0.86
CA GLN A 42 -6.93 14.99 1.86
C GLN A 42 -6.98 14.36 3.26
N GLY A 43 -5.82 14.06 3.81
CA GLY A 43 -5.74 13.42 5.12
C GLY A 43 -4.32 12.98 5.47
N SER A 44 -4.20 12.17 6.52
CA SER A 44 -2.95 11.54 6.93
C SER A 44 -2.70 10.25 6.15
N GLY A 45 -1.46 9.70 6.24
CA GLY A 45 -1.16 8.37 5.69
C GLY A 45 -2.08 7.28 6.24
N THR A 46 -2.43 7.34 7.53
CA THR A 46 -3.41 6.42 8.13
C THR A 46 -4.77 6.49 7.43
N TYR A 47 -5.22 7.71 7.07
CA TYR A 47 -6.45 7.88 6.31
C TYR A 47 -6.37 7.24 4.92
N CYS A 48 -5.21 7.37 4.25
CA CYS A 48 -5.00 6.73 2.96
C CYS A 48 -5.03 5.19 3.07
N VAL A 49 -4.44 4.62 4.14
CA VAL A 49 -4.52 3.18 4.42
C VAL A 49 -5.98 2.74 4.63
N GLU A 50 -6.71 3.44 5.50
CA GLU A 50 -8.12 3.15 5.78
C GLU A 50 -8.99 3.26 4.52
N ALA A 51 -8.82 4.33 3.75
CA ALA A 51 -9.53 4.54 2.50
C ALA A 51 -9.23 3.44 1.46
N THR A 52 -7.98 3.00 1.36
CA THR A 52 -7.57 1.93 0.45
C THR A 52 -8.18 0.60 0.88
N LEU A 53 -7.97 0.19 2.14
CA LEU A 53 -8.51 -1.07 2.65
C LEU A 53 -10.04 -1.09 2.54
N GLY A 54 -10.73 -0.02 2.95
CA GLY A 54 -12.18 0.09 2.89
C GLY A 54 -12.76 0.10 1.47
N SER A 55 -11.98 0.53 0.46
CA SER A 55 -12.41 0.52 -0.94
C SER A 55 -12.15 -0.81 -1.65
N VAL A 56 -11.07 -1.51 -1.25
CA VAL A 56 -10.57 -2.69 -1.95
C VAL A 56 -11.07 -3.99 -1.33
N ILE A 57 -11.13 -4.05 0.01
CA ILE A 57 -11.51 -5.27 0.73
C ILE A 57 -13.04 -5.29 0.90
N THR A 58 -13.69 -6.17 0.17
CA THR A 58 -15.13 -6.42 0.27
C THR A 58 -15.41 -7.69 1.09
N PRO A 59 -16.65 -7.99 1.49
CA PRO A 59 -16.98 -9.22 2.23
C PRO A 59 -16.60 -10.53 1.52
N LYS A 60 -16.29 -10.47 0.22
CA LYS A 60 -15.84 -11.64 -0.56
C LYS A 60 -14.33 -11.86 -0.50
N HIS A 61 -13.60 -10.90 0.03
CA HIS A 61 -12.14 -10.93 0.10
C HIS A 61 -11.69 -11.33 1.50
N LYS A 62 -10.52 -11.97 1.58
CA LYS A 62 -9.80 -12.19 2.82
C LYS A 62 -8.43 -11.52 2.71
N LEU A 63 -8.14 -10.65 3.66
CA LEU A 63 -6.89 -9.90 3.73
C LEU A 63 -5.90 -10.62 4.64
N LEU A 64 -4.64 -10.73 4.22
CA LEU A 64 -3.52 -11.08 5.08
C LEU A 64 -2.70 -9.84 5.36
N ILE A 65 -2.49 -9.51 6.62
CA ILE A 65 -1.67 -8.37 7.05
C ILE A 65 -0.35 -8.91 7.58
N LEU A 66 0.76 -8.39 7.05
CA LEU A 66 2.11 -8.68 7.51
C LEU A 66 2.56 -7.51 8.40
N SER A 67 2.71 -7.77 9.70
CA SER A 67 3.07 -6.73 10.67
C SER A 67 4.40 -7.07 11.36
N ASN A 68 5.32 -6.12 11.35
CA ASN A 68 6.52 -6.12 12.19
C ASN A 68 6.69 -4.76 12.89
N GLY A 69 5.57 -4.10 13.22
CA GLY A 69 5.58 -2.84 13.97
C GLY A 69 4.25 -2.10 13.98
N ALA A 70 4.27 -0.91 14.52
CA ALA A 70 3.07 -0.14 14.86
C ALA A 70 2.15 0.19 13.66
N TYR A 71 2.70 0.36 12.46
CA TYR A 71 1.88 0.68 11.29
C TYR A 71 1.24 -0.57 10.68
N GLY A 72 1.92 -1.72 10.74
CA GLY A 72 1.31 -3.01 10.42
C GLY A 72 0.16 -3.34 11.39
N ASP A 73 0.36 -3.15 12.70
CA ASP A 73 -0.68 -3.35 13.73
C ASP A 73 -1.87 -2.40 13.52
N ARG A 74 -1.60 -1.17 13.06
CA ARG A 74 -2.65 -0.21 12.72
C ARG A 74 -3.53 -0.68 11.57
N MET A 75 -2.96 -1.34 10.55
CA MET A 75 -3.76 -1.97 9.50
C MET A 75 -4.71 -3.02 10.08
N GLY A 76 -4.23 -3.83 11.04
CA GLY A 76 -5.05 -4.80 11.77
C GLY A 76 -6.21 -4.13 12.51
N ASN A 77 -5.93 -3.04 13.25
CA ASN A 77 -6.97 -2.29 13.97
C ASN A 77 -8.02 -1.69 13.02
N ILE A 78 -7.60 -1.20 11.84
CA ILE A 78 -8.51 -0.70 10.80
C ILE A 78 -9.38 -1.85 10.28
N ALA A 79 -8.78 -3.00 9.95
CA ALA A 79 -9.50 -4.15 9.45
C ALA A 79 -10.54 -4.66 10.47
N GLU A 80 -10.17 -4.72 11.75
CA GLU A 80 -11.07 -5.09 12.85
C GLU A 80 -12.22 -4.09 13.00
N TYR A 81 -11.93 -2.78 13.02
CA TYR A 81 -12.94 -1.73 13.15
C TYR A 81 -13.99 -1.80 12.05
N HIS A 82 -13.58 -2.07 10.82
CA HIS A 82 -14.48 -2.19 9.66
C HIS A 82 -15.09 -3.58 9.49
N GLY A 83 -14.80 -4.53 10.39
CA GLY A 83 -15.33 -5.90 10.32
C GLY A 83 -14.86 -6.65 9.08
N MET A 84 -13.66 -6.37 8.59
CA MET A 84 -13.09 -7.07 7.44
C MET A 84 -12.73 -8.50 7.79
N ASN A 85 -12.82 -9.41 6.83
CA ASN A 85 -12.29 -10.76 6.99
C ASN A 85 -10.78 -10.72 6.78
N TYR A 86 -9.98 -10.90 7.84
CA TYR A 86 -8.53 -10.82 7.77
C TYR A 86 -7.83 -11.80 8.69
N ASP A 87 -6.60 -12.12 8.33
CA ASP A 87 -5.60 -12.76 9.18
C ASP A 87 -4.41 -11.80 9.34
N MET A 88 -3.68 -11.93 10.44
CA MET A 88 -2.48 -11.14 10.68
C MET A 88 -1.32 -12.03 11.09
N LEU A 89 -0.20 -11.91 10.40
CA LEU A 89 1.08 -12.49 10.80
C LEU A 89 1.93 -11.40 11.45
N ALA A 90 2.15 -11.55 12.75
CA ALA A 90 2.97 -10.64 13.53
C ALA A 90 4.40 -11.19 13.66
N PHE A 91 5.38 -10.35 13.34
CA PHE A 91 6.81 -10.57 13.48
C PHE A 91 7.38 -9.65 14.54
N ASP A 92 8.58 -9.92 15.02
CA ASP A 92 9.27 -9.05 15.98
C ASP A 92 9.56 -7.68 15.35
N GLU A 93 9.43 -6.61 16.15
CA GLU A 93 9.69 -5.24 15.69
C GLU A 93 11.14 -4.99 15.27
N THR A 94 12.06 -5.87 15.65
CA THR A 94 13.49 -5.80 15.32
C THR A 94 13.88 -6.69 14.13
N GLU A 95 12.91 -7.39 13.53
CA GLU A 95 13.15 -8.32 12.44
C GLU A 95 12.35 -7.91 11.18
N GLN A 96 12.86 -8.31 10.03
CA GLN A 96 12.10 -8.22 8.78
C GLN A 96 11.02 -9.29 8.73
N VAL A 97 9.99 -9.04 7.94
CA VAL A 97 8.99 -10.06 7.60
C VAL A 97 9.68 -11.29 6.97
N SER A 98 9.45 -12.47 7.53
CA SER A 98 9.96 -13.72 6.96
C SER A 98 9.17 -14.13 5.72
N VAL A 99 9.81 -14.06 4.56
CA VAL A 99 9.22 -14.42 3.27
C VAL A 99 8.83 -15.88 3.24
N GLU A 100 9.71 -16.78 3.76
CA GLU A 100 9.46 -18.21 3.79
C GLU A 100 8.24 -18.57 4.63
N TYR A 101 8.08 -17.91 5.78
CA TYR A 101 6.91 -18.14 6.64
C TYR A 101 5.61 -17.68 5.98
N VAL A 102 5.65 -16.55 5.27
CA VAL A 102 4.48 -16.04 4.53
C VAL A 102 4.15 -16.92 3.34
N ASP A 103 5.16 -17.43 2.63
CA ASP A 103 5.00 -18.38 1.50
C ASP A 103 4.28 -19.66 1.96
N ASP A 104 4.77 -20.28 3.03
CA ASP A 104 4.14 -21.45 3.63
C ASP A 104 2.70 -21.16 4.08
N TYR A 105 2.47 -20.01 4.70
CA TYR A 105 1.14 -19.61 5.12
C TYR A 105 0.18 -19.46 3.95
N LEU A 106 0.57 -18.81 2.87
CA LEU A 106 -0.27 -18.62 1.67
C LEU A 106 -0.53 -19.95 0.94
N ALA A 107 0.44 -20.90 0.97
CA ALA A 107 0.26 -22.23 0.39
C ALA A 107 -0.86 -23.04 1.08
N HIS A 108 -1.07 -22.80 2.40
CA HIS A 108 -2.10 -23.50 3.19
C HIS A 108 -3.41 -22.70 3.35
N ASN A 109 -3.47 -21.44 2.90
CA ASN A 109 -4.63 -20.56 3.06
C ASN A 109 -5.05 -19.93 1.71
N ALA A 110 -5.57 -20.79 0.83
CA ALA A 110 -5.92 -20.41 -0.54
C ALA A 110 -7.01 -19.33 -0.63
N GLU A 111 -7.84 -19.19 0.42
CA GLU A 111 -8.92 -18.20 0.51
C GLU A 111 -8.41 -16.76 0.66
N ILE A 112 -7.15 -16.54 1.04
CA ILE A 112 -6.55 -15.20 1.04
C ILE A 112 -6.56 -14.64 -0.38
N THR A 113 -6.98 -13.41 -0.52
CA THR A 113 -7.10 -12.71 -1.80
C THR A 113 -6.13 -11.54 -1.92
N HIS A 114 -5.83 -10.89 -0.79
CA HIS A 114 -5.00 -9.71 -0.70
C HIS A 114 -3.97 -9.87 0.41
N VAL A 115 -2.78 -9.33 0.18
CA VAL A 115 -1.71 -9.23 1.18
C VAL A 115 -1.38 -7.75 1.36
N ALA A 116 -1.31 -7.28 2.61
CA ALA A 116 -0.91 -5.93 2.94
C ALA A 116 0.37 -5.93 3.78
N VAL A 117 1.30 -5.03 3.47
CA VAL A 117 2.59 -4.90 4.16
C VAL A 117 3.03 -3.45 4.21
N VAL A 118 3.70 -3.07 5.30
CA VAL A 118 4.45 -1.80 5.40
C VAL A 118 5.84 -2.02 4.82
N HIS A 119 6.25 -1.21 3.83
CA HIS A 119 7.58 -1.34 3.22
C HIS A 119 8.69 -0.90 4.20
N CYS A 120 8.51 0.23 4.88
CA CYS A 120 9.44 0.71 5.89
C CYS A 120 8.68 1.08 7.16
N GLU A 121 8.86 0.30 8.23
CA GLU A 121 8.27 0.64 9.52
C GLU A 121 8.90 1.91 10.10
N THR A 122 8.08 2.95 10.22
CA THR A 122 8.55 4.28 10.61
C THR A 122 9.11 4.31 12.03
N THR A 123 8.55 3.50 12.93
CA THR A 123 8.94 3.47 14.35
C THR A 123 10.29 2.83 14.59
N THR A 124 10.68 1.87 13.76
CA THR A 124 11.92 1.10 13.91
C THR A 124 12.94 1.38 12.81
N GLY A 125 12.49 1.89 11.66
CA GLY A 125 13.32 2.07 10.46
C GLY A 125 13.61 0.78 9.71
N ILE A 126 12.95 -0.34 10.06
CA ILE A 126 13.14 -1.62 9.38
C ILE A 126 12.51 -1.56 7.99
N LEU A 127 13.33 -1.81 6.99
CA LEU A 127 12.93 -1.95 5.60
C LEU A 127 12.63 -3.42 5.30
N ASN A 128 11.37 -3.75 5.04
CA ASN A 128 10.96 -5.11 4.70
C ASN A 128 11.43 -5.52 3.30
N PRO A 129 11.68 -6.81 3.03
CA PRO A 129 12.17 -7.32 1.77
C PRO A 129 11.04 -7.31 0.71
N LEU A 130 10.62 -6.10 0.28
CA LEU A 130 9.44 -5.89 -0.55
C LEU A 130 9.51 -6.63 -1.89
N LYS A 131 10.70 -6.72 -2.50
CA LYS A 131 10.88 -7.40 -3.78
C LYS A 131 10.57 -8.89 -3.69
N GLU A 132 11.07 -9.53 -2.65
CA GLU A 132 10.85 -10.94 -2.36
C GLU A 132 9.39 -11.21 -2.00
N ILE A 133 8.80 -10.36 -1.14
CA ILE A 133 7.39 -10.42 -0.77
C ILE A 133 6.50 -10.26 -2.01
N ALA A 134 6.77 -9.27 -2.84
CA ALA A 134 5.99 -9.00 -4.04
C ALA A 134 6.03 -10.19 -5.02
N HIS A 135 7.22 -10.74 -5.26
CA HIS A 135 7.38 -11.92 -6.10
C HIS A 135 6.59 -13.11 -5.57
N MET A 136 6.70 -13.40 -4.29
CA MET A 136 6.02 -14.49 -3.62
C MET A 136 4.49 -14.31 -3.67
N VAL A 137 3.96 -13.12 -3.33
CA VAL A 137 2.52 -12.79 -3.38
C VAL A 137 1.97 -13.00 -4.80
N LYS A 138 2.73 -12.59 -5.82
CA LYS A 138 2.37 -12.78 -7.23
C LYS A 138 2.36 -14.25 -7.63
N MET A 139 3.31 -15.06 -7.17
CA MET A 139 3.34 -16.50 -7.42
C MET A 139 2.09 -17.21 -6.87
N HIS A 140 1.53 -16.74 -5.74
CA HIS A 140 0.26 -17.23 -5.20
C HIS A 140 -0.98 -16.61 -5.86
N GLY A 141 -0.82 -15.74 -6.86
CA GLY A 141 -1.92 -15.08 -7.56
C GLY A 141 -2.74 -14.12 -6.69
N LYS A 142 -2.12 -13.55 -5.64
CA LYS A 142 -2.78 -12.62 -4.72
C LYS A 142 -2.50 -11.17 -5.12
N LYS A 143 -3.34 -10.26 -4.61
CA LYS A 143 -3.16 -8.81 -4.76
C LYS A 143 -2.27 -8.26 -3.66
N LEU A 144 -1.40 -7.30 -3.99
CA LEU A 144 -0.46 -6.70 -3.05
C LEU A 144 -0.81 -5.24 -2.78
N ILE A 145 -0.97 -4.92 -1.49
CA ILE A 145 -1.18 -3.57 -0.97
C ILE A 145 0.08 -3.20 -0.18
N VAL A 146 0.71 -2.08 -0.50
CA VAL A 146 1.95 -1.63 0.13
C VAL A 146 1.76 -0.24 0.73
N ASP A 147 1.96 -0.12 2.03
CA ASP A 147 2.19 1.17 2.68
C ASP A 147 3.66 1.55 2.50
N ALA A 148 3.91 2.52 1.64
CA ALA A 148 5.22 3.08 1.34
C ALA A 148 5.40 4.51 1.90
N MET A 149 4.60 4.91 2.87
CA MET A 149 4.60 6.27 3.44
C MET A 149 5.99 6.74 3.86
N SER A 150 6.81 5.85 4.43
CA SER A 150 8.16 6.17 4.90
C SER A 150 9.27 5.79 3.93
N SER A 151 8.96 5.28 2.74
CA SER A 151 9.96 4.78 1.79
C SER A 151 9.82 5.36 0.38
N PHE A 152 8.60 5.70 -0.06
CA PHE A 152 8.38 6.23 -1.42
C PHE A 152 9.14 7.54 -1.64
N GLY A 153 9.83 7.62 -2.77
CA GLY A 153 10.69 8.75 -3.11
C GLY A 153 12.07 8.76 -2.40
N GLY A 154 12.24 7.96 -1.34
CA GLY A 154 13.52 7.82 -0.62
C GLY A 154 14.25 6.51 -0.93
N VAL A 155 13.51 5.47 -1.31
CA VAL A 155 14.04 4.15 -1.70
C VAL A 155 13.57 3.86 -3.12
N PRO A 156 14.43 3.33 -4.02
CA PRO A 156 14.02 2.93 -5.37
C PRO A 156 12.88 1.91 -5.32
N LEU A 157 11.78 2.23 -6.01
CA LEU A 157 10.58 1.40 -6.07
C LEU A 157 9.91 1.66 -7.42
N ASP A 158 9.57 0.60 -8.16
CA ASP A 158 8.68 0.67 -9.32
C ASP A 158 7.51 -0.28 -9.09
N VAL A 159 6.29 0.27 -9.07
CA VAL A 159 5.08 -0.49 -8.72
C VAL A 159 4.76 -1.57 -9.75
N GLU A 160 5.09 -1.35 -11.01
CA GLU A 160 4.83 -2.34 -12.06
C GLU A 160 5.85 -3.47 -12.02
N GLU A 161 7.15 -3.16 -11.92
CA GLU A 161 8.20 -4.17 -11.82
C GLU A 161 7.99 -5.11 -10.63
N LEU A 162 7.51 -4.56 -9.51
CA LEU A 162 7.19 -5.32 -8.31
C LEU A 162 5.81 -5.98 -8.37
N GLY A 163 4.94 -5.60 -9.31
CA GLY A 163 3.57 -6.10 -9.39
C GLY A 163 2.69 -5.67 -8.21
N ILE A 164 2.93 -4.46 -7.68
CA ILE A 164 2.12 -3.87 -6.61
C ILE A 164 0.79 -3.41 -7.21
N ASP A 165 -0.32 -3.87 -6.63
CA ASP A 165 -1.65 -3.48 -7.10
C ASP A 165 -2.10 -2.15 -6.49
N PHE A 166 -1.76 -1.89 -5.23
CA PHE A 166 -2.10 -0.66 -4.51
C PHE A 166 -0.91 -0.19 -3.69
N MET A 167 -0.45 1.03 -3.95
CA MET A 167 0.59 1.68 -3.17
C MET A 167 0.02 2.91 -2.48
N ILE A 168 0.38 3.08 -1.21
CA ILE A 168 -0.05 4.19 -0.34
C ILE A 168 1.18 5.00 0.05
N SER A 169 1.11 6.33 -0.14
CA SER A 169 2.16 7.25 0.29
C SER A 169 1.63 8.65 0.56
#